data_0c5d84d018071dd3f812de98682d4d2c
#
_entry.id   0c5d84d018071dd3f812de98682d4d2c
#
_cell.length_a   1.000
_cell.length_b   1.000
_cell.length_c   1.000
_cell.angle_alpha   90.00
_cell.angle_beta   90.00
_cell.angle_gamma   90.00
#
_symmetry.space_group_name_H-M   'P 1'
#
loop_
_entity.id
_entity.type
_entity.pdbx_description
1 polymer ?
#
loop_
_entity_poly.entity_id
_entity_poly.type
_entity_poly.pdbx_seq_one_letter_code
_entity_poly.pdbx_strand_id
1 'polypeptide(L)' 'CRKSVLVITTNGFQMRGVIVGSDRFVIALKGDGRLQMVYKHAISTIVLTEEQL' A
#
# COMPACT_ATOMS: atom_id res chain seq x y z
N CYS A 1 13.05 -7.02 7.78
CA CYS A 1 11.68 -6.93 8.26
C CYS A 1 10.77 -6.34 7.22
N ARG A 2 9.70 -6.99 7.00
CA ARG A 2 8.75 -6.52 6.05
C ARG A 2 7.51 -6.06 6.75
N LYS A 3 6.95 -4.99 6.31
CA LYS A 3 5.75 -4.48 6.88
C LYS A 3 4.67 -4.48 5.85
N SER A 4 3.57 -5.12 6.16
CA SER A 4 2.45 -5.14 5.27
C SER A 4 1.55 -3.97 5.57
N VAL A 5 0.95 -3.45 4.55
CA VAL A 5 0.00 -2.36 4.74
C VAL A 5 -1.26 -2.70 3.98
N LEU A 6 -2.34 -2.17 4.45
CA LEU A 6 -3.61 -2.29 3.77
C LEU A 6 -4.00 -0.91 3.31
N VAL A 7 -4.14 -0.77 2.01
CA VAL A 7 -4.46 0.53 1.43
C VAL A 7 -5.92 0.50 0.99
N ILE A 8 -6.67 1.43 1.48
CA ILE A 8 -8.07 1.54 1.12
C ILE A 8 -8.21 2.77 0.24
N THR A 9 -8.69 2.56 -0.97
CA THR A 9 -8.82 3.66 -1.90
C THR A 9 -10.15 4.35 -1.72
N THR A 10 -10.30 5.47 -2.37
CA THR A 10 -11.51 6.23 -2.25
C THR A 10 -12.69 5.55 -2.91
N ASN A 11 -12.40 4.61 -3.80
CA ASN A 11 -13.47 3.85 -4.43
C ASN A 11 -13.92 2.67 -3.60
N GLY A 12 -13.29 2.44 -2.47
CA GLY A 12 -13.67 1.32 -1.65
C GLY A 12 -12.85 0.08 -1.91
N PHE A 13 -11.86 0.14 -2.78
CA PHE A 13 -10.99 -0.98 -3.03
C PHE A 13 -9.99 -1.13 -1.91
N GLN A 14 -9.67 -2.35 -1.59
CA GLN A 14 -8.68 -2.61 -0.57
C GLN A 14 -7.55 -3.38 -1.21
N MET A 15 -6.33 -2.92 -0.97
CA MET A 15 -5.17 -3.57 -1.51
C MET A 15 -4.21 -3.82 -0.38
N ARG A 16 -3.59 -4.98 -0.42
CA ARG A 16 -2.64 -5.34 0.61
C ARG A 16 -1.30 -5.58 -0.02
N GLY A 17 -0.27 -5.12 0.60
CA GLY A 17 1.07 -5.33 0.08
C GLY A 17 2.09 -4.65 0.94
N VAL A 18 3.30 -4.59 0.41
CA VAL A 18 4.41 -3.99 1.11
C VAL A 18 4.83 -2.77 0.34
N ILE A 19 5.00 -1.67 1.03
CA ILE A 19 5.46 -0.46 0.39
C ILE A 19 6.95 -0.61 0.12
N VAL A 20 7.31 -0.58 -1.15
CA VAL A 20 8.71 -0.71 -1.52
C VAL A 20 9.28 0.63 -1.97
N GLY A 21 8.45 1.62 -2.09
CA GLY A 21 8.93 2.94 -2.46
C GLY A 21 7.80 3.93 -2.38
N SER A 22 8.14 5.19 -2.34
CA SER A 22 7.11 6.20 -2.32
C SER A 22 7.65 7.43 -3.00
N ASP A 23 6.76 8.16 -3.58
CA ASP A 23 7.10 9.39 -4.24
C ASP A 23 6.24 10.47 -3.67
N ARG A 24 6.35 11.64 -4.24
CA ARG A 24 5.60 12.77 -3.77
C ARG A 24 4.11 12.53 -3.89
N PHE A 25 3.69 11.90 -4.97
CA PHE A 25 2.29 11.69 -5.20
C PHE A 25 1.91 10.23 -5.39
N VAL A 26 2.87 9.34 -5.32
CA VAL A 26 2.62 7.95 -5.66
C VAL A 26 3.31 7.04 -4.67
N ILE A 27 2.69 5.95 -4.36
CA ILE A 27 3.26 4.94 -3.49
C ILE A 27 3.40 3.66 -4.30
N ALA A 28 4.56 3.06 -4.23
CA ALA A 28 4.78 1.79 -4.90
C ALA A 28 4.50 0.67 -3.92
N LEU A 29 3.58 -0.18 -4.28
CA LEU A 29 3.14 -1.25 -3.41
C LEU A 29 3.43 -2.56 -4.10
N LYS A 30 4.08 -3.46 -3.40
CA LYS A 30 4.39 -4.75 -3.96
C LYS A 30 3.66 -5.83 -3.21
N GLY A 31 2.91 -6.63 -3.92
CA GLY A 31 2.21 -7.74 -3.30
C GLY A 31 1.97 -8.82 -4.32
N ASP A 32 2.04 -10.08 -3.88
CA ASP A 32 1.74 -11.20 -4.73
C ASP A 32 2.56 -11.21 -6.00
N GLY A 33 3.81 -10.81 -5.92
CA GLY A 33 4.64 -10.79 -7.09
C GLY A 33 4.32 -9.70 -8.08
N ARG A 34 3.50 -8.75 -7.68
CA ARG A 34 3.13 -7.66 -8.54
C ARG A 34 3.54 -6.36 -7.94
N LEU A 35 3.96 -5.45 -8.76
CA LEU A 35 4.28 -4.11 -8.31
C LEU A 35 3.20 -3.18 -8.81
N GLN A 36 2.57 -2.49 -7.90
CA GLN A 36 1.50 -1.58 -8.26
C GLN A 36 1.83 -0.21 -7.76
N MET A 37 1.49 0.77 -8.54
CA MET A 37 1.69 2.14 -8.13
C MET A 37 0.35 2.77 -7.87
N VAL A 38 0.20 3.33 -6.69
CA VAL A 38 -1.08 3.89 -6.28
C VAL A 38 -0.88 5.36 -6.01
N TYR A 39 -1.71 6.18 -6.60
CA TYR A 39 -1.65 7.59 -6.35
C TYR A 39 -2.14 7.89 -4.95
N LYS A 40 -1.40 8.70 -4.23
CA LYS A 40 -1.82 9.07 -2.89
C LYS A 40 -3.15 9.79 -2.92
N HIS A 41 -3.44 10.43 -4.04
CA HIS A 41 -4.68 11.14 -4.19
C HIS A 41 -5.88 10.19 -4.14
N ALA A 42 -5.69 8.97 -4.55
CA ALA A 42 -6.77 7.99 -4.56
C ALA A 42 -6.80 7.16 -3.29
N ILE A 43 -5.90 7.42 -2.37
CA ILE A 43 -5.85 6.63 -1.16
C ILE A 43 -6.65 7.34 -0.08
N SER A 44 -7.60 6.61 0.46
CA SER A 44 -8.39 7.14 1.55
C SER A 44 -7.72 6.89 2.88
N THR A 45 -7.25 5.67 3.07
CA THR A 45 -6.68 5.30 4.34
C THR A 45 -5.63 4.24 4.14
N ILE A 46 -4.57 4.30 4.90
CA ILE A 46 -3.57 3.25 4.91
C ILE A 46 -3.50 2.70 6.32
N VAL A 47 -3.71 1.40 6.42
CA VAL A 47 -3.65 0.74 7.71
C VAL A 47 -2.35 -0.03 7.76
N LEU A 48 -1.53 0.29 8.72
CA LEU A 48 -0.26 -0.39 8.87
C LEU A 48 -0.45 -1.60 9.74
N THR A 49 -0.17 -2.76 9.19
CA THR A 49 -0.24 -3.97 9.96
C THR A 49 1.16 -4.48 10.10
N GLU A 50 1.65 -4.49 11.29
CA GLU A 50 2.95 -5.01 11.54
C GLU A 50 2.87 -6.39 12.02
N GLU A 51 3.49 -7.27 11.31
CA GLU A 51 3.53 -8.62 11.75
C GLU A 51 4.69 -8.81 12.60
N GLN A 52 4.45 -9.09 13.79
CA GLN A 52 5.51 -9.30 14.69
C GLN A 52 5.72 -10.70 14.95
N LEU A 53 6.83 -11.20 14.78
CA LEU A 53 7.02 -12.59 15.04
C LEU A 53 8.15 -12.91 15.91
#